data_4eb2660b74de26398f07e7cad5fddbf3
#
_entry.id   4eb2660b74de26398f07e7cad5fddbf3
#
_cell.length_a   1.000
_cell.length_b   1.000
_cell.length_c   1.000
_cell.angle_alpha   90.00
_cell.angle_beta   90.00
_cell.angle_gamma   90.00
#
_symmetry.space_group_name_H-M   'P 1'
#
loop_
_entity.id
_entity.type
_entity.pdbx_description
1 polymer ?
#
loop_
_entity_poly.entity_id
_entity_poly.type
_entity_poly.pdbx_seq_one_letter_code
_entity_poly.pdbx_strand_id
1 'polypeptide(L)'
;MLNNHDSLCYKVFKARFFPNCSILEAKKVKGGSYAWKSILGAREVVKQELIWHIGDGANVSIKEDKWLPDPCYRKVSSPLPSIPPEAKVSSLIDCNSGTWKKEDIKQLFLPHKADAIISIPLSLRMPTDRLVWSKTPSRNFSSRSAYRLFASNASATNPSSSNPIPQRSFWRGIWTLCVPHKVKHFTLRACNNSLLTMDNLL
;
A
#
# COMPACT_ATOMS: atom_id res chain seq x y z
N MET A 1 6.50 -6.09 -6.14
CA MET A 1 6.38 -5.13 -7.23
C MET A 1 6.76 -3.71 -6.82
N LEU A 2 6.25 -3.16 -5.71
CA LEU A 2 6.57 -1.78 -5.31
C LEU A 2 8.06 -1.55 -5.00
N ASN A 3 8.70 -2.51 -4.34
CA ASN A 3 10.11 -2.40 -3.91
C ASN A 3 11.04 -3.39 -4.61
N ASN A 4 10.56 -4.18 -5.56
CA ASN A 4 11.36 -5.15 -6.30
C ASN A 4 11.19 -4.94 -7.81
N HIS A 5 11.91 -3.95 -8.31
CA HIS A 5 11.89 -3.54 -9.72
C HIS A 5 12.67 -4.50 -10.62
N ASP A 6 13.53 -5.33 -10.05
CA ASP A 6 14.36 -6.29 -10.82
C ASP A 6 13.63 -7.58 -11.14
N SER A 7 12.50 -7.87 -10.50
CA SER A 7 11.75 -9.09 -10.77
C SER A 7 11.25 -9.12 -12.21
N LEU A 8 11.33 -10.29 -12.84
CA LEU A 8 10.82 -10.50 -14.21
C LEU A 8 9.34 -10.10 -14.32
N CYS A 9 8.55 -10.45 -13.31
CA CYS A 9 7.14 -10.08 -13.24
C CYS A 9 6.95 -8.56 -13.32
N TYR A 10 7.71 -7.77 -12.56
CA TYR A 10 7.65 -6.31 -12.63
C TYR A 10 8.03 -5.79 -14.00
N LYS A 11 9.13 -6.28 -14.58
CA LYS A 11 9.62 -5.85 -15.90
C LYS A 11 8.59 -6.10 -17.01
N VAL A 12 7.96 -7.29 -17.01
CA VAL A 12 6.92 -7.64 -17.99
C VAL A 12 5.69 -6.74 -17.85
N PHE A 13 5.19 -6.57 -16.62
CA PHE A 13 4.02 -5.70 -16.38
C PHE A 13 4.35 -4.23 -16.66
N LYS A 14 5.53 -3.75 -16.30
CA LYS A 14 6.01 -2.40 -16.57
C LYS A 14 5.99 -2.10 -18.06
N ALA A 15 6.63 -2.94 -18.87
CA ALA A 15 6.71 -2.75 -20.31
C ALA A 15 5.34 -2.74 -20.99
N ARG A 16 4.39 -3.58 -20.51
CA ARG A 16 3.09 -3.75 -21.17
C ARG A 16 2.02 -2.77 -20.72
N PHE A 17 1.97 -2.42 -19.42
CA PHE A 17 0.81 -1.74 -18.84
C PHE A 17 1.09 -0.36 -18.24
N PHE A 18 2.33 -0.06 -17.86
CA PHE A 18 2.68 1.24 -17.26
C PHE A 18 4.12 1.68 -17.57
N PRO A 19 4.51 1.78 -18.85
CA PRO A 19 5.90 2.06 -19.25
C PRO A 19 6.44 3.36 -18.66
N ASN A 20 5.62 4.41 -18.60
CA ASN A 20 6.02 5.77 -18.27
C ASN A 20 5.56 6.25 -16.88
N CYS A 21 4.92 5.39 -16.08
CA CYS A 21 4.41 5.76 -14.76
C CYS A 21 4.73 4.69 -13.71
N SER A 22 4.35 4.92 -12.47
CA SER A 22 4.42 3.91 -11.41
C SER A 22 3.20 2.96 -11.47
N ILE A 23 3.32 1.77 -10.88
CA ILE A 23 2.20 0.84 -10.75
C ILE A 23 1.02 1.45 -9.98
N LEU A 24 1.31 2.39 -9.07
CA LEU A 24 0.30 3.10 -8.27
C LEU A 24 -0.49 4.12 -9.10
N GLU A 25 0.06 4.61 -10.21
CA GLU A 25 -0.56 5.60 -11.11
C GLU A 25 -1.13 4.97 -12.36
N ALA A 26 -0.82 3.70 -12.63
CA ALA A 26 -1.22 3.00 -13.83
C ALA A 26 -2.74 3.07 -14.07
N LYS A 27 -3.15 3.36 -15.30
CA LYS A 27 -4.57 3.43 -15.67
C LYS A 27 -5.13 2.04 -15.99
N LYS A 28 -6.44 1.89 -15.85
CA LYS A 28 -7.14 0.70 -16.33
C LYS A 28 -7.06 0.66 -17.85
N VAL A 29 -6.56 -0.44 -18.39
CA VAL A 29 -6.45 -0.66 -19.84
C VAL A 29 -7.55 -1.63 -20.27
N LYS A 30 -8.32 -1.27 -21.31
CA LYS A 30 -9.28 -2.20 -21.94
C LYS A 30 -8.50 -3.40 -22.48
N GLY A 31 -8.97 -4.62 -22.21
CA GLY A 31 -8.28 -5.85 -22.63
C GLY A 31 -7.09 -6.28 -21.76
N GLY A 32 -6.90 -5.71 -20.58
CA GLY A 32 -5.87 -6.16 -19.63
C GLY A 32 -6.12 -7.61 -19.17
N SER A 33 -5.03 -8.39 -18.98
CA SER A 33 -5.11 -9.75 -18.46
C SER A 33 -5.82 -9.80 -17.10
N TYR A 34 -6.41 -10.93 -16.77
CA TYR A 34 -7.03 -11.16 -15.45
C TYR A 34 -6.09 -10.79 -14.29
N ALA A 35 -4.82 -11.21 -14.38
CA ALA A 35 -3.81 -10.87 -13.38
C ALA A 35 -3.61 -9.34 -13.24
N TRP A 36 -3.60 -8.60 -14.36
CA TRP A 36 -3.49 -7.15 -14.34
C TRP A 36 -4.72 -6.49 -13.71
N LYS A 37 -5.93 -6.93 -14.12
CA LYS A 37 -7.19 -6.44 -13.54
C LYS A 37 -7.22 -6.67 -12.01
N SER A 38 -6.78 -7.84 -11.54
CA SER A 38 -6.70 -8.17 -10.11
C SER A 38 -5.70 -7.29 -9.35
N ILE A 39 -4.54 -7.03 -9.92
CA ILE A 39 -3.53 -6.13 -9.33
C ILE A 39 -4.09 -4.71 -9.20
N LEU A 40 -4.74 -4.20 -10.24
CA LEU A 40 -5.36 -2.88 -10.22
C LEU A 40 -6.52 -2.80 -9.21
N GLY A 41 -7.31 -3.86 -9.08
CA GLY A 41 -8.38 -3.93 -8.08
C GLY A 41 -7.86 -3.86 -6.64
N ALA A 42 -6.74 -4.49 -6.35
CA ALA A 42 -6.11 -4.44 -5.03
C ALA A 42 -5.37 -3.13 -4.74
N ARG A 43 -5.02 -2.36 -5.77
CA ARG A 43 -4.17 -1.17 -5.68
C ARG A 43 -4.70 -0.12 -4.70
N GLU A 44 -5.98 0.19 -4.73
CA GLU A 44 -6.56 1.26 -3.91
C GLU A 44 -6.47 0.91 -2.41
N VAL A 45 -6.70 -0.35 -2.06
CA VAL A 45 -6.54 -0.84 -0.68
C VAL A 45 -5.08 -0.74 -0.24
N VAL A 46 -4.15 -1.09 -1.14
CA VAL A 46 -2.71 -1.00 -0.86
C VAL A 46 -2.30 0.47 -0.67
N LYS A 47 -2.73 1.38 -1.55
CA LYS A 47 -2.43 2.81 -1.45
C LYS A 47 -2.87 3.44 -0.13
N GLN A 48 -4.02 3.02 0.40
CA GLN A 48 -4.53 3.55 1.66
C GLN A 48 -3.58 3.31 2.83
N GLU A 49 -2.87 2.18 2.81
CA GLU A 49 -2.06 1.71 3.92
C GLU A 49 -0.55 1.79 3.67
N LEU A 50 -0.13 2.31 2.52
CA LEU A 50 1.27 2.64 2.30
C LEU A 50 1.62 3.94 3.01
N ILE A 51 2.78 3.94 3.68
CA ILE A 51 3.40 5.11 4.28
C ILE A 51 4.85 5.22 3.83
N TRP A 52 5.36 6.43 3.77
CA TRP A 52 6.77 6.66 3.51
C TRP A 52 7.61 6.35 4.75
N HIS A 53 8.64 5.59 4.57
CA HIS A 53 9.75 5.44 5.51
C HIS A 53 10.84 6.41 5.08
N ILE A 54 11.10 7.40 5.93
CA ILE A 54 12.04 8.46 5.65
C ILE A 54 13.47 7.93 5.69
N GLY A 55 14.19 8.19 4.62
CA GLY A 55 15.62 7.98 4.50
C GLY A 55 16.34 9.33 4.43
N ASP A 56 16.54 9.84 3.22
CA ASP A 56 17.11 11.17 2.95
C ASP A 56 16.04 12.28 2.85
N GLY A 57 14.75 11.93 2.79
CA GLY A 57 13.62 12.84 2.69
C GLY A 57 13.48 13.55 1.34
N ALA A 58 14.27 13.19 0.33
CA ALA A 58 14.30 13.88 -0.95
C ALA A 58 13.06 13.64 -1.81
N ASN A 59 12.41 12.49 -1.66
CA ASN A 59 11.25 12.12 -2.47
C ASN A 59 9.91 12.41 -1.79
N VAL A 60 9.89 12.69 -0.50
CA VAL A 60 8.68 12.78 0.32
C VAL A 60 8.23 14.23 0.48
N SER A 61 7.00 14.54 0.08
CA SER A 61 6.38 15.84 0.31
C SER A 61 5.90 15.97 1.75
N ILE A 62 6.20 17.10 2.39
CA ILE A 62 5.79 17.37 3.77
C ILE A 62 4.25 17.35 3.90
N LYS A 63 3.53 17.96 2.96
CA LYS A 63 2.07 18.15 3.04
C LYS A 63 1.27 17.03 2.39
N GLU A 64 1.75 16.49 1.26
CA GLU A 64 0.93 15.61 0.44
C GLU A 64 1.09 14.14 0.78
N ASP A 65 2.26 13.74 1.26
CA ASP A 65 2.58 12.35 1.51
C ASP A 65 2.20 11.88 2.92
N LYS A 66 2.02 10.57 3.04
CA LYS A 66 1.78 9.89 4.33
C LYS A 66 3.12 9.41 4.86
N TRP A 67 3.67 10.09 5.86
CA TRP A 67 4.98 9.75 6.45
C TRP A 67 5.03 9.80 7.97
N LEU A 68 4.00 10.33 8.61
CA LEU A 68 3.93 10.35 10.07
C LEU A 68 3.61 8.96 10.64
N PRO A 69 4.23 8.59 11.78
CA PRO A 69 4.04 7.26 12.38
C PRO A 69 2.66 7.06 13.01
N ASP A 70 1.94 8.14 13.31
CA ASP A 70 0.63 8.08 13.94
C ASP A 70 -0.43 7.50 13.00
N PRO A 71 -1.14 6.44 13.41
CA PRO A 71 -2.21 5.84 12.61
C PRO A 71 -3.35 6.79 12.26
N CYS A 72 -3.65 7.75 13.14
CA CYS A 72 -4.73 8.72 12.96
C CYS A 72 -4.32 9.88 12.05
N TYR A 73 -3.05 10.29 12.12
CA TYR A 73 -2.55 11.50 11.45
C TYR A 73 -1.32 11.20 10.62
N ARG A 74 -1.47 10.38 9.59
CA ARG A 74 -0.34 10.00 8.70
C ARG A 74 0.15 11.13 7.80
N LYS A 75 -0.69 12.16 7.60
CA LYS A 75 -0.36 13.38 6.85
C LYS A 75 -0.31 14.58 7.76
N VAL A 76 0.46 15.56 7.35
CA VAL A 76 0.47 16.86 8.00
C VAL A 76 -0.74 17.67 7.52
N SER A 77 -1.82 17.67 8.30
CA SER A 77 -3.10 18.32 7.95
C SER A 77 -3.23 19.76 8.47
N SER A 78 -2.20 20.34 9.05
CA SER A 78 -2.28 21.71 9.58
C SER A 78 -2.08 22.74 8.48
N PRO A 79 -2.81 23.87 8.51
CA PRO A 79 -2.48 24.99 7.68
C PRO A 79 -1.09 25.51 8.13
N LEU A 80 -0.11 25.27 7.31
CA LEU A 80 1.27 25.74 7.51
C LEU A 80 1.55 26.76 6.39
N PRO A 81 1.15 28.03 6.57
CA PRO A 81 1.35 29.05 5.54
C PRO A 81 2.84 29.25 5.21
N SER A 82 3.71 28.99 6.19
CA SER A 82 5.15 29.17 6.06
C SER A 82 5.88 28.07 5.25
N ILE A 83 5.22 26.94 4.95
CA ILE A 83 5.86 25.85 4.20
C ILE A 83 5.30 25.83 2.77
N PRO A 84 6.16 25.93 1.75
CA PRO A 84 5.74 25.78 0.35
C PRO A 84 5.06 24.43 0.10
N PRO A 85 4.09 24.33 -0.83
CA PRO A 85 3.42 23.07 -1.12
C PRO A 85 4.39 22.00 -1.65
N GLU A 86 5.44 22.41 -2.34
CA GLU A 86 6.45 21.53 -2.92
C GLU A 86 7.56 21.12 -1.93
N ALA A 87 7.54 21.64 -0.70
CA ALA A 87 8.59 21.40 0.27
C ALA A 87 8.73 19.89 0.59
N LYS A 88 9.98 19.44 0.57
CA LYS A 88 10.35 18.04 0.85
C LYS A 88 10.79 17.87 2.30
N VAL A 89 10.64 16.66 2.81
CA VAL A 89 11.05 16.29 4.18
C VAL A 89 12.55 16.49 4.39
N SER A 90 13.37 16.42 3.33
CA SER A 90 14.81 16.71 3.38
C SER A 90 15.12 18.11 3.92
N SER A 91 14.26 19.10 3.72
CA SER A 91 14.45 20.44 4.29
C SER A 91 14.42 20.48 5.82
N LEU A 92 13.76 19.50 6.46
CA LEU A 92 13.65 19.33 7.90
C LEU A 92 14.80 18.51 8.51
N ILE A 93 15.67 17.96 7.67
CA ILE A 93 16.80 17.11 8.07
C ILE A 93 18.09 17.92 7.92
N ASP A 94 18.95 17.87 8.91
CA ASP A 94 20.31 18.38 8.80
C ASP A 94 21.20 17.32 8.14
N CYS A 95 21.63 17.60 6.94
CA CYS A 95 22.46 16.69 6.14
C CYS A 95 23.84 16.40 6.77
N ASN A 96 24.35 17.32 7.61
CA ASN A 96 25.68 17.17 8.21
C ASN A 96 25.62 16.21 9.43
N SER A 97 24.59 16.34 10.26
CA SER A 97 24.44 15.53 11.45
C SER A 97 23.56 14.30 11.26
N GLY A 98 22.80 14.22 10.16
CA GLY A 98 21.83 13.15 9.92
C GLY A 98 20.68 13.15 10.92
N THR A 99 20.35 14.31 11.49
CA THR A 99 19.33 14.47 12.53
C THR A 99 18.23 15.46 12.12
N TRP A 100 17.11 15.45 12.84
CA TRP A 100 16.05 16.41 12.65
C TRP A 100 16.49 17.82 13.11
N LYS A 101 16.16 18.86 12.35
CA LYS A 101 16.27 20.27 12.75
C LYS A 101 15.17 20.59 13.77
N LYS A 102 15.42 20.27 15.04
CA LYS A 102 14.42 20.31 16.11
C LYS A 102 13.80 21.68 16.31
N GLU A 103 14.58 22.73 16.22
CA GLU A 103 14.14 24.12 16.41
C GLU A 103 13.18 24.55 15.31
N ASP A 104 13.53 24.28 14.04
CA ASP A 104 12.68 24.57 12.89
C ASP A 104 11.37 23.81 12.96
N ILE A 105 11.43 22.50 13.31
CA ILE A 105 10.26 21.65 13.42
C ILE A 105 9.32 22.14 14.51
N LYS A 106 9.82 22.55 15.69
CA LYS A 106 8.99 23.08 16.77
C LYS A 106 8.34 24.41 16.44
N GLN A 107 8.97 25.22 15.60
CA GLN A 107 8.39 26.48 15.12
C GLN A 107 7.34 26.30 14.04
N LEU A 108 7.55 25.30 13.16
CA LEU A 108 6.69 25.07 12.00
C LEU A 108 5.47 24.20 12.30
N PHE A 109 5.55 23.30 13.29
CA PHE A 109 4.51 22.32 13.57
C PHE A 109 3.94 22.47 14.96
N LEU A 110 2.68 22.02 15.14
CA LEU A 110 2.07 21.93 16.46
C LEU A 110 2.86 20.96 17.36
N PRO A 111 2.94 21.19 18.68
CA PRO A 111 3.79 20.43 19.60
C PRO A 111 3.67 18.90 19.44
N HIS A 112 2.46 18.36 19.44
CA HIS A 112 2.22 16.93 19.29
C HIS A 112 2.71 16.36 17.95
N LYS A 113 2.68 17.16 16.87
CA LYS A 113 3.20 16.76 15.57
C LYS A 113 4.71 16.88 15.49
N ALA A 114 5.25 17.94 16.08
CA ALA A 114 6.70 18.13 16.21
C ALA A 114 7.34 16.94 16.94
N ASP A 115 6.75 16.52 18.06
CA ASP A 115 7.23 15.36 18.83
C ASP A 115 7.12 14.06 18.01
N ALA A 116 6.02 13.87 17.28
CA ALA A 116 5.86 12.72 16.41
C ALA A 116 6.92 12.69 15.30
N ILE A 117 7.24 13.84 14.69
CA ILE A 117 8.28 13.96 13.66
C ILE A 117 9.66 13.65 14.26
N ILE A 118 10.00 14.26 15.36
CA ILE A 118 11.29 14.10 16.04
C ILE A 118 11.48 12.65 16.52
N SER A 119 10.40 11.94 16.82
CA SER A 119 10.46 10.53 17.23
C SER A 119 10.80 9.57 16.09
N ILE A 120 10.71 10.00 14.83
CA ILE A 120 11.07 9.14 13.69
C ILE A 120 12.59 8.95 13.66
N PRO A 121 13.10 7.70 13.79
CA PRO A 121 14.54 7.47 13.74
C PRO A 121 15.06 7.68 12.32
N LEU A 122 16.09 8.50 12.19
CA LEU A 122 16.83 8.67 10.95
C LEU A 122 18.08 7.79 10.96
N SER A 123 18.45 7.31 9.78
CA SER A 123 19.70 6.57 9.60
C SER A 123 20.83 7.54 9.23
N LEU A 124 21.96 7.44 9.89
CA LEU A 124 23.17 8.23 9.55
C LEU A 124 23.64 8.00 8.10
N ARG A 125 23.29 6.86 7.49
CA ARG A 125 23.62 6.55 6.09
C ARG A 125 22.69 7.21 5.09
N MET A 126 21.63 7.86 5.54
CA MET A 126 20.62 8.54 4.71
C MET A 126 20.22 7.73 3.46
N PRO A 127 19.72 6.50 3.62
CA PRO A 127 19.27 5.69 2.48
C PRO A 127 18.13 6.41 1.77
N THR A 128 17.86 6.02 0.53
CA THR A 128 16.70 6.57 -0.21
C THR A 128 15.38 6.24 0.50
N ASP A 129 14.43 7.17 0.39
CA ASP A 129 13.07 6.98 0.90
C ASP A 129 12.40 5.78 0.27
N ARG A 130 11.57 5.07 1.03
CA ARG A 130 10.84 3.91 0.52
C ARG A 130 9.42 3.84 1.04
N LEU A 131 8.51 3.34 0.20
CA LEU A 131 7.15 3.02 0.62
C LEU A 131 7.13 1.71 1.41
N VAL A 132 6.50 1.73 2.57
CA VAL A 132 6.39 0.58 3.46
C VAL A 132 4.93 0.30 3.81
N TRP A 133 4.65 -0.94 4.18
CA TRP A 133 3.33 -1.39 4.58
C TRP A 133 3.07 -1.11 6.07
N SER A 134 1.99 -0.40 6.38
CA SER A 134 1.70 0.04 7.75
C SER A 134 1.06 -1.03 8.64
N LYS A 135 0.49 -2.09 8.06
CA LYS A 135 -0.32 -3.08 8.80
C LYS A 135 0.46 -4.26 9.37
N THR A 136 1.77 -4.26 9.25
CA THR A 136 2.64 -5.27 9.85
C THR A 136 3.76 -4.62 10.65
N PRO A 137 4.16 -5.18 11.81
CA PRO A 137 5.29 -4.66 12.58
C PRO A 137 6.60 -4.64 11.78
N SER A 138 6.80 -5.64 10.90
CA SER A 138 7.96 -5.72 10.02
C SER A 138 7.95 -4.71 8.87
N ARG A 139 6.86 -3.92 8.71
CA ARG A 139 6.63 -2.99 7.61
C ARG A 139 6.71 -3.62 6.21
N ASN A 140 6.72 -4.94 6.14
CA ASN A 140 6.69 -5.68 4.89
C ASN A 140 5.26 -6.05 4.51
N PHE A 141 4.95 -5.91 3.22
CA PHE A 141 3.66 -6.34 2.69
C PHE A 141 3.52 -7.85 2.78
N SER A 142 2.36 -8.32 3.22
CA SER A 142 1.96 -9.72 3.10
C SER A 142 0.51 -9.80 2.60
N SER A 143 0.24 -10.76 1.72
CA SER A 143 -1.11 -11.01 1.19
C SER A 143 -2.12 -11.28 2.31
N ARG A 144 -1.68 -11.94 3.39
CA ARG A 144 -2.51 -12.20 4.57
C ARG A 144 -2.96 -10.91 5.27
N SER A 145 -2.05 -9.94 5.44
CA SER A 145 -2.38 -8.65 6.09
C SER A 145 -3.29 -7.79 5.20
N ALA A 146 -3.06 -7.80 3.88
CA ALA A 146 -3.92 -7.12 2.92
C ALA A 146 -5.32 -7.74 2.88
N TYR A 147 -5.44 -9.07 2.89
CA TYR A 147 -6.73 -9.75 2.92
C TYR A 147 -7.52 -9.44 4.20
N ARG A 148 -6.87 -9.42 5.36
CA ARG A 148 -7.52 -9.03 6.63
C ARG A 148 -8.09 -7.62 6.57
N LEU A 149 -7.33 -6.68 6.01
CA LEU A 149 -7.79 -5.31 5.83
C LEU A 149 -8.98 -5.24 4.88
N PHE A 150 -8.91 -5.93 3.75
CA PHE A 150 -10.02 -6.00 2.79
C PHE A 150 -11.29 -6.57 3.42
N ALA A 151 -11.17 -7.66 4.17
CA ALA A 151 -12.28 -8.29 4.85
C ALA A 151 -12.90 -7.39 5.93
N SER A 152 -12.08 -6.64 6.68
CA SER A 152 -12.57 -5.69 7.69
C SER A 152 -13.33 -4.51 7.06
N ASN A 153 -12.83 -3.98 5.94
CA ASN A 153 -13.49 -2.89 5.23
C ASN A 153 -14.82 -3.34 4.60
N ALA A 154 -14.87 -4.56 4.03
CA ALA A 154 -16.09 -5.13 3.48
C ALA A 154 -17.16 -5.36 4.57
N SER A 155 -16.76 -5.77 5.77
CA SER A 155 -17.66 -5.94 6.91
C SER A 155 -18.20 -4.62 7.44
N ALA A 156 -17.45 -3.54 7.34
CA ALA A 156 -17.87 -2.20 7.76
C ALA A 156 -18.91 -1.58 6.80
N THR A 157 -18.85 -1.94 5.50
CA THR A 157 -19.77 -1.41 4.48
C THR A 157 -21.07 -2.20 4.35
N ASN A 158 -21.10 -3.47 4.81
CA ASN A 158 -22.29 -4.34 4.78
C ASN A 158 -22.45 -5.06 6.12
N PRO A 159 -23.10 -4.45 7.13
CA PRO A 159 -23.34 -5.10 8.41
C PRO A 159 -24.37 -6.25 8.35
N SER A 160 -25.08 -6.42 7.23
CA SER A 160 -26.19 -7.37 7.08
C SER A 160 -25.88 -8.62 6.27
N SER A 161 -24.66 -8.87 5.86
CA SER A 161 -24.35 -10.02 5.01
C SER A 161 -23.38 -11.00 5.67
N SER A 162 -23.98 -12.09 6.12
CA SER A 162 -23.43 -13.44 6.26
C SER A 162 -22.32 -13.67 7.27
N ASN A 163 -22.65 -14.48 8.27
CA ASN A 163 -21.71 -15.23 9.10
C ASN A 163 -20.54 -15.78 8.26
N PRO A 164 -19.28 -15.45 8.58
CA PRO A 164 -18.12 -15.98 7.86
C PRO A 164 -17.89 -17.48 8.05
N ILE A 165 -18.67 -18.11 8.95
CA ILE A 165 -18.60 -19.53 9.29
C ILE A 165 -19.03 -20.45 8.13
N PRO A 166 -20.18 -20.22 7.43
CA PRO A 166 -20.57 -21.07 6.30
C PRO A 166 -19.57 -21.02 5.14
N GLN A 167 -18.99 -19.85 4.88
CA GLN A 167 -18.03 -19.68 3.80
C GLN A 167 -16.70 -20.38 4.09
N ARG A 168 -16.24 -20.39 5.34
CA ARG A 168 -15.04 -21.13 5.76
C ARG A 168 -15.23 -22.64 5.68
N SER A 169 -16.38 -23.17 6.08
CA SER A 169 -16.67 -24.60 6.00
C SER A 169 -16.77 -25.05 4.54
N PHE A 170 -17.40 -24.28 3.68
CA PHE A 170 -17.48 -24.51 2.24
C PHE A 170 -16.10 -24.62 1.60
N TRP A 171 -15.21 -23.63 1.82
CA TRP A 171 -13.85 -23.65 1.27
C TRP A 171 -13.04 -24.83 1.82
N ARG A 172 -13.14 -25.11 3.11
CA ARG A 172 -12.49 -26.27 3.71
C ARG A 172 -12.99 -27.56 3.05
N GLY A 173 -14.29 -27.68 2.80
CA GLY A 173 -14.89 -28.81 2.11
C GLY A 173 -14.25 -29.05 0.74
N ILE A 174 -14.14 -28.02 -0.09
CA ILE A 174 -13.50 -28.14 -1.42
C ILE A 174 -12.04 -28.66 -1.32
N TRP A 175 -11.26 -28.14 -0.34
CA TRP A 175 -9.87 -28.54 -0.21
C TRP A 175 -9.66 -29.94 0.39
N THR A 176 -10.65 -30.46 1.12
CA THR A 176 -10.62 -31.82 1.69
C THR A 176 -11.12 -32.90 0.73
N LEU A 177 -11.76 -32.52 -0.39
CA LEU A 177 -12.20 -33.49 -1.41
C LEU A 177 -11.04 -34.33 -1.94
N CYS A 178 -11.25 -35.63 -2.09
CA CYS A 178 -10.27 -36.54 -2.66
C CYS A 178 -10.33 -36.53 -4.19
N VAL A 179 -10.07 -35.33 -4.79
CA VAL A 179 -10.05 -35.13 -6.25
C VAL A 179 -8.75 -34.46 -6.67
N PRO A 180 -8.34 -34.59 -7.94
CA PRO A 180 -7.12 -33.94 -8.46
C PRO A 180 -7.12 -32.41 -8.21
N HIS A 181 -5.95 -31.83 -7.96
CA HIS A 181 -5.82 -30.40 -7.70
C HIS A 181 -6.39 -29.52 -8.81
N LYS A 182 -6.33 -29.96 -10.06
CA LYS A 182 -6.92 -29.25 -11.21
C LYS A 182 -8.43 -29.04 -11.03
N VAL A 183 -9.14 -30.04 -10.50
CA VAL A 183 -10.60 -29.94 -10.22
C VAL A 183 -10.87 -28.98 -9.08
N LYS A 184 -10.09 -29.02 -7.99
CA LYS A 184 -10.21 -28.06 -6.89
C LYS A 184 -10.00 -26.63 -7.36
N HIS A 185 -8.98 -26.37 -8.18
CA HIS A 185 -8.73 -25.07 -8.77
C HIS A 185 -9.81 -24.63 -9.75
N PHE A 186 -10.34 -25.53 -10.55
CA PHE A 186 -11.47 -25.23 -11.43
C PHE A 186 -12.71 -24.81 -10.61
N THR A 187 -13.06 -25.60 -9.59
CA THR A 187 -14.17 -25.29 -8.70
C THR A 187 -13.98 -23.93 -8.00
N LEU A 188 -12.76 -23.65 -7.50
CA LEU A 188 -12.42 -22.36 -6.92
C LEU A 188 -12.67 -21.21 -7.90
N ARG A 189 -12.23 -21.35 -9.15
CA ARG A 189 -12.43 -20.34 -10.20
C ARG A 189 -13.91 -20.17 -10.55
N ALA A 190 -14.65 -21.27 -10.65
CA ALA A 190 -16.08 -21.24 -10.91
C ALA A 190 -16.85 -20.52 -9.80
N CYS A 191 -16.59 -20.85 -8.54
CA CYS A 191 -17.25 -20.23 -7.38
C CYS A 191 -16.90 -18.74 -7.23
N ASN A 192 -15.76 -18.31 -7.70
CA ASN A 192 -15.34 -16.89 -7.69
C ASN A 192 -15.69 -16.15 -8.99
N ASN A 193 -16.48 -16.73 -9.87
CA ASN A 193 -16.80 -16.18 -11.18
C ASN A 193 -15.55 -15.75 -11.99
N SER A 194 -14.48 -16.54 -11.89
CA SER A 194 -13.16 -16.26 -12.47
C SER A 194 -12.81 -17.19 -13.64
N LEU A 195 -13.82 -17.88 -14.20
CA LEU A 195 -13.66 -18.64 -15.43
C LEU A 195 -13.64 -17.67 -16.64
N LEU A 196 -12.89 -18.06 -17.65
CA LEU A 196 -12.87 -17.36 -18.94
C LEU A 196 -14.16 -17.72 -19.70
N THR A 197 -15.28 -17.12 -19.32
CA THR A 197 -16.55 -17.20 -20.03
C THR A 197 -16.70 -15.97 -20.91
N MET A 198 -17.59 -16.03 -21.90
CA MET A 198 -17.88 -14.88 -22.81
C MET A 198 -18.23 -13.62 -22.00
N ASP A 199 -19.01 -13.74 -20.93
CA ASP A 199 -19.40 -12.63 -20.06
C ASP A 199 -18.23 -12.00 -19.28
N ASN A 200 -17.13 -12.73 -19.08
CA ASN A 200 -15.94 -12.25 -18.38
C ASN A 200 -14.85 -11.72 -19.34
N LEU A 201 -15.07 -11.80 -20.67
CA LEU A 201 -14.14 -11.34 -21.69
C LEU A 201 -14.47 -9.96 -22.24
N LEU A 202 -15.66 -9.46 -21.97
CA LEU A 202 -16.15 -8.11 -22.30
C LEU A 202 -15.87 -7.13 -21.12
#